data_1402decdcf9d5129259791149303b889
#
_entry.id   1402decdcf9d5129259791149303b889
#
_cell.length_a   1.000
_cell.length_b   1.000
_cell.length_c   1.000
_cell.angle_alpha   90.00
_cell.angle_beta   90.00
_cell.angle_gamma   90.00
#
_symmetry.space_group_name_H-M   'P 1'
#
loop_
_entity.id
_entity.type
_entity.pdbx_description
1 polymer ?
#
loop_
_entity_poly.entity_id
_entity_poly.type
_entity_poly.pdbx_seq_one_letter_code
_entity_poly.pdbx_strand_id
1 'polypeptide(L)'
;MFREFDYDNKPVVEIVNEIIEDSIKKGASDIHFDPEEKGINVRIRIDGELHDYCKIPESVKKNLTTRVKIISGMNITESRLPQDGAIKHLDDGKQLDLRVSSLPTIHGEKIVIRILDYSMSLAG
;
A
#
# COMPACT_ATOMS: atom_id res chain seq x y z
N MET A 1 8.93 -14.61 -6.88
CA MET A 1 9.28 -14.89 -5.45
C MET A 1 8.69 -13.82 -4.56
N PHE A 2 8.09 -14.23 -3.45
CA PHE A 2 7.46 -13.29 -2.53
C PHE A 2 8.45 -12.75 -1.51
N ARG A 3 8.33 -11.46 -1.22
CA ARG A 3 9.03 -10.83 -0.10
C ARG A 3 8.39 -11.31 1.20
N GLU A 4 9.20 -11.68 2.18
CA GLU A 4 8.71 -12.10 3.49
C GLU A 4 9.13 -11.13 4.58
N PHE A 5 8.23 -10.88 5.51
CA PHE A 5 8.46 -10.04 6.68
C PHE A 5 8.28 -10.89 7.93
N ASP A 6 8.87 -10.44 9.02
CA ASP A 6 8.64 -11.06 10.32
C ASP A 6 7.31 -10.55 10.88
N TYR A 7 6.22 -11.20 10.46
CA TYR A 7 4.87 -10.76 10.81
C TYR A 7 4.55 -10.93 12.30
N ASP A 8 5.29 -11.75 13.01
CA ASP A 8 5.05 -11.99 14.43
C ASP A 8 5.67 -10.90 15.30
N ASN A 9 6.81 -10.37 14.89
CA ASN A 9 7.59 -9.45 15.73
C ASN A 9 7.72 -8.04 15.17
N LYS A 10 7.62 -7.86 13.87
CA LYS A 10 7.75 -6.53 13.25
C LYS A 10 6.45 -5.75 13.37
N PRO A 11 6.48 -4.50 13.88
CA PRO A 11 5.27 -3.67 13.94
C PRO A 11 4.69 -3.44 12.55
N VAL A 12 3.35 -3.38 12.49
CA VAL A 12 2.64 -3.17 11.23
C VAL A 12 3.06 -1.87 10.55
N VAL A 13 3.33 -0.81 11.33
CA VAL A 13 3.76 0.46 10.76
C VAL A 13 5.06 0.31 9.99
N GLU A 14 5.98 -0.51 10.46
CA GLU A 14 7.24 -0.76 9.77
C GLU A 14 7.03 -1.60 8.52
N ILE A 15 6.13 -2.57 8.57
CA ILE A 15 5.80 -3.40 7.40
C ILE A 15 5.26 -2.51 6.28
N VAL A 16 4.32 -1.63 6.59
CA VAL A 16 3.74 -0.72 5.60
C VAL A 16 4.81 0.19 5.00
N ASN A 17 5.67 0.77 5.85
CA ASN A 17 6.74 1.64 5.37
C ASN A 17 7.70 0.91 4.45
N GLU A 18 8.08 -0.32 4.80
CA GLU A 18 9.00 -1.11 3.97
C GLU A 18 8.39 -1.49 2.63
N ILE A 19 7.09 -1.81 2.61
CA ILE A 19 6.38 -2.09 1.36
C ILE A 19 6.44 -0.87 0.45
N ILE A 20 6.14 0.31 1.00
CA ILE A 20 6.15 1.55 0.23
C ILE A 20 7.57 1.87 -0.28
N GLU A 21 8.55 1.84 0.60
CA GLU A 21 9.94 2.17 0.22
C GLU A 21 10.51 1.18 -0.80
N ASP A 22 10.24 -0.10 -0.61
CA ASP A 22 10.73 -1.13 -1.53
C ASP A 22 10.08 -0.97 -2.90
N SER A 23 8.80 -0.64 -2.93
CA SER A 23 8.08 -0.40 -4.18
C SER A 23 8.63 0.83 -4.92
N ILE A 24 8.93 1.89 -4.18
CA ILE A 24 9.53 3.10 -4.77
C ILE A 24 10.90 2.77 -5.37
N LYS A 25 11.72 2.02 -4.66
CA LYS A 25 13.06 1.64 -5.13
C LYS A 25 13.01 0.77 -6.38
N LYS A 26 11.97 -0.04 -6.51
CA LYS A 26 11.79 -0.90 -7.69
C LYS A 26 11.15 -0.16 -8.87
N GLY A 27 10.82 1.12 -8.69
CA GLY A 27 10.20 1.92 -9.75
C GLY A 27 8.73 1.59 -9.99
N ALA A 28 8.04 1.11 -8.97
CA ALA A 28 6.62 0.80 -9.11
C ALA A 28 5.78 2.06 -9.27
N SER A 29 4.75 1.96 -10.08
CA SER A 29 3.76 3.03 -10.24
C SER A 29 2.60 2.88 -9.27
N ASP A 30 2.23 1.66 -8.93
CA ASP A 30 1.11 1.36 -8.04
C ASP A 30 1.46 0.20 -7.11
N ILE A 31 0.81 0.20 -5.93
CA ILE A 31 0.83 -0.93 -5.00
C ILE A 31 -0.62 -1.35 -4.80
N HIS A 32 -0.92 -2.62 -5.04
CA HIS A 32 -2.26 -3.18 -4.89
C HIS A 32 -2.31 -4.11 -3.68
N PHE A 33 -3.18 -3.79 -2.73
CA PHE A 33 -3.46 -4.63 -1.58
C PHE A 33 -4.80 -5.32 -1.83
N ASP A 34 -4.75 -6.54 -2.32
CA ASP A 34 -5.96 -7.29 -2.69
C ASP A 34 -6.37 -8.21 -1.53
N PRO A 35 -7.48 -7.91 -0.84
CA PRO A 35 -7.91 -8.77 0.26
C PRO A 35 -8.40 -10.11 -0.28
N GLU A 36 -7.98 -11.18 0.42
CA GLU A 36 -8.40 -12.55 0.14
C GLU A 36 -9.18 -13.04 1.35
N GLU A 37 -9.79 -14.21 1.23
CA GLU A 37 -10.51 -14.79 2.36
C GLU A 37 -9.62 -14.84 3.60
N LYS A 38 -8.35 -15.22 3.42
CA LYS A 38 -7.39 -15.31 4.53
C LYS A 38 -6.11 -14.57 4.18
N GLY A 39 -6.10 -13.27 4.44
CA GLY A 39 -4.92 -12.47 4.23
C GLY A 39 -5.07 -11.45 3.11
N ILE A 40 -3.95 -10.94 2.66
CA ILE A 40 -3.89 -9.95 1.59
C ILE A 40 -2.79 -10.36 0.60
N ASN A 41 -3.12 -10.32 -0.68
CA ASN A 41 -2.11 -10.48 -1.73
C ASN A 41 -1.65 -9.09 -2.15
N VAL A 42 -0.38 -8.78 -1.94
CA VAL A 42 0.18 -7.48 -2.31
C VAL A 42 0.92 -7.63 -3.63
N ARG A 43 0.54 -6.81 -4.60
CA ARG A 43 1.18 -6.79 -5.92
C ARG A 43 1.61 -5.37 -6.24
N ILE A 44 2.68 -5.24 -7.01
CA ILE A 44 3.19 -3.93 -7.43
C ILE A 44 3.23 -3.88 -8.96
N ARG A 45 2.93 -2.69 -9.49
CA ARG A 45 2.98 -2.49 -10.95
C ARG A 45 4.30 -1.86 -11.33
N ILE A 46 5.06 -2.56 -12.17
CA ILE A 46 6.34 -2.07 -12.70
C ILE A 46 6.26 -2.15 -14.21
N ASP A 47 6.54 -1.03 -14.88
CA ASP A 47 6.49 -0.96 -16.36
C ASP A 47 5.16 -1.48 -16.93
N GLY A 48 4.07 -1.15 -16.26
CA GLY A 48 2.73 -1.52 -16.71
C GLY A 48 2.28 -2.92 -16.34
N GLU A 49 3.15 -3.74 -15.76
CA GLU A 49 2.81 -5.11 -15.39
C GLU A 49 2.72 -5.28 -13.89
N LEU A 50 1.69 -6.01 -13.43
CA LEU A 50 1.54 -6.36 -12.03
C LEU A 50 2.38 -7.57 -11.68
N HIS A 51 3.18 -7.44 -10.63
CA HIS A 51 4.03 -8.52 -10.12
C HIS A 51 3.63 -8.84 -8.68
N ASP A 52 3.65 -10.11 -8.35
CA ASP A 52 3.46 -10.53 -6.96
C ASP A 52 4.60 -9.98 -6.12
N TYR A 53 4.28 -9.43 -4.95
CA TYR A 53 5.27 -8.85 -4.07
C TYR A 53 5.33 -9.58 -2.72
N CYS A 54 4.21 -9.60 -1.97
CA CYS A 54 4.19 -10.34 -0.70
C CYS A 54 2.76 -10.78 -0.38
N LYS A 55 2.67 -11.73 0.55
CA LYS A 55 1.39 -12.19 1.07
C LYS A 55 1.31 -11.86 2.55
N ILE A 56 0.29 -11.10 2.92
CA ILE A 56 0.05 -10.72 4.30
C ILE A 56 -0.83 -11.78 4.95
N PRO A 57 -0.41 -12.36 6.09
CA PRO A 57 -1.22 -13.38 6.73
C PRO A 57 -2.49 -12.81 7.37
N GLU A 58 -3.46 -13.68 7.61
CA GLU A 58 -4.74 -13.31 8.20
C GLU A 58 -4.57 -12.55 9.52
N SER A 59 -3.60 -12.95 10.34
CA SER A 59 -3.37 -12.32 11.65
C SER A 59 -2.99 -10.85 11.56
N VAL A 60 -2.45 -10.40 10.44
CA VAL A 60 -1.99 -9.02 10.24
C VAL A 60 -2.94 -8.21 9.36
N LYS A 61 -3.83 -8.90 8.63
CA LYS A 61 -4.68 -8.29 7.61
C LYS A 61 -5.43 -7.05 8.08
N LYS A 62 -6.17 -7.17 9.19
CA LYS A 62 -6.99 -6.06 9.69
C LYS A 62 -6.14 -4.88 10.15
N ASN A 63 -5.06 -5.16 10.86
CA ASN A 63 -4.19 -4.12 11.39
C ASN A 63 -3.46 -3.38 10.28
N LEU A 64 -3.05 -4.10 9.24
CA LEU A 64 -2.38 -3.47 8.10
C LEU A 64 -3.33 -2.56 7.35
N THR A 65 -4.54 -3.02 7.06
CA THR A 65 -5.56 -2.21 6.39
C THR A 65 -5.87 -0.95 7.19
N THR A 66 -6.08 -1.10 8.50
CA THR A 66 -6.33 0.03 9.38
C THR A 66 -5.18 1.03 9.35
N ARG A 67 -3.93 0.54 9.39
CA ARG A 67 -2.76 1.42 9.39
C ARG A 67 -2.67 2.23 8.09
N VAL A 68 -2.90 1.59 6.95
CA VAL A 68 -2.88 2.30 5.67
C VAL A 68 -3.95 3.39 5.65
N LYS A 69 -5.14 3.10 6.17
CA LYS A 69 -6.21 4.08 6.24
C LYS A 69 -5.83 5.26 7.14
N ILE A 70 -5.22 4.99 8.28
CA ILE A 70 -4.79 6.04 9.22
C ILE A 70 -3.80 6.99 8.55
N ILE A 71 -2.74 6.45 7.95
CA ILE A 71 -1.69 7.29 7.39
C ILE A 71 -2.13 8.04 6.13
N SER A 72 -3.19 7.59 5.49
CA SER A 72 -3.74 8.27 4.31
C SER A 72 -4.89 9.22 4.65
N GLY A 73 -5.25 9.34 5.93
CA GLY A 73 -6.29 10.27 6.36
C GLY A 73 -7.71 9.79 6.14
N MET A 74 -7.90 8.49 5.94
CA MET A 74 -9.23 7.93 5.74
C MET A 74 -9.95 7.69 7.07
N ASN A 75 -11.28 7.60 7.00
CA ASN A 75 -12.12 7.25 8.15
C ASN A 75 -12.02 5.74 8.38
N ILE A 76 -11.38 5.34 9.48
CA ILE A 76 -11.16 3.92 9.77
C ILE A 76 -12.44 3.18 10.19
N THR A 77 -13.49 3.90 10.57
CA THR A 77 -14.77 3.30 10.95
C THR A 77 -15.66 3.04 9.75
N GLU A 78 -15.35 3.62 8.60
CA GLU A 78 -16.13 3.41 7.39
C GLU A 78 -15.48 2.32 6.53
N SER A 79 -16.21 1.23 6.27
CA SER A 79 -15.72 0.11 5.47
C SER A 79 -16.65 -0.26 4.31
N ARG A 80 -17.76 0.44 4.16
CA ARG A 80 -18.77 0.11 3.14
C ARG A 80 -18.73 1.01 1.92
N LEU A 81 -18.09 2.16 2.03
CA LEU A 81 -18.03 3.14 0.94
C LEU A 81 -16.59 3.32 0.48
N PRO A 82 -16.38 3.57 -0.82
CA PRO A 82 -15.04 3.92 -1.30
C PRO A 82 -14.53 5.19 -0.65
N GLN A 83 -13.24 5.25 -0.40
CA GLN A 83 -12.59 6.44 0.15
C GLN A 83 -11.33 6.76 -0.64
N ASP A 84 -10.94 8.01 -0.62
CA ASP A 84 -9.69 8.49 -1.17
C ASP A 84 -8.87 9.16 -0.08
N GLY A 85 -7.57 9.04 -0.19
CA GLY A 85 -6.65 9.67 0.76
C GLY A 85 -5.33 9.95 0.10
N ALA A 86 -4.38 10.44 0.88
CA ALA A 86 -3.05 10.77 0.39
C ALA A 86 -2.02 10.59 1.48
N ILE A 87 -0.84 10.15 1.07
CA ILE A 87 0.32 10.03 1.97
C ILE A 87 1.44 10.85 1.35
N LYS A 88 2.07 11.71 2.15
CA LYS A 88 3.28 12.42 1.74
C LYS A 88 4.47 11.64 2.25
N HIS A 89 5.33 11.23 1.35
CA HIS A 89 6.48 10.39 1.69
C HIS A 89 7.76 11.10 1.26
N LEU A 90 8.76 11.08 2.14
CA LEU A 90 10.05 11.67 1.85
C LEU A 90 11.03 10.55 1.51
N ASP A 91 11.56 10.56 0.29
CA ASP A 91 12.51 9.56 -0.19
C ASP A 91 13.77 10.26 -0.68
N ASP A 92 14.85 10.12 0.09
CA ASP A 92 16.16 10.71 -0.26
C ASP A 92 16.08 12.20 -0.56
N GLY A 93 15.34 12.96 0.25
CA GLY A 93 15.16 14.38 0.06
C GLY A 93 14.12 14.75 -0.99
N LYS A 94 13.55 13.77 -1.68
CA LYS A 94 12.47 14.00 -2.64
C LYS A 94 11.13 13.78 -1.97
N GLN A 95 10.21 14.71 -2.19
CA GLN A 95 8.86 14.55 -1.68
C GLN A 95 8.03 13.83 -2.73
N LEU A 96 7.48 12.68 -2.35
CA LEU A 96 6.59 11.90 -3.18
C LEU A 96 5.16 12.05 -2.68
N ASP A 97 4.23 12.15 -3.61
CA ASP A 97 2.80 12.22 -3.32
C ASP A 97 2.20 10.86 -3.63
N LEU A 98 1.71 10.18 -2.60
CA LEU A 98 1.09 8.87 -2.76
C LEU A 98 -0.43 9.05 -2.67
N ARG A 99 -1.13 8.72 -3.73
CA ARG A 99 -2.60 8.77 -3.73
C ARG A 99 -3.13 7.40 -3.38
N VAL A 100 -4.07 7.36 -2.44
CA VAL A 100 -4.58 6.10 -1.91
C VAL A 100 -6.08 6.04 -2.14
N SER A 101 -6.55 4.89 -2.60
CA SER A 101 -7.98 4.64 -2.74
C SER A 101 -8.34 3.35 -2.05
N SER A 102 -9.53 3.29 -1.46
CA SER A 102 -10.08 2.07 -0.89
C SER A 102 -11.41 1.74 -1.54
N LEU A 103 -11.66 0.46 -1.75
CA LEU A 103 -12.88 -0.02 -2.38
C LEU A 103 -13.36 -1.27 -1.64
N PRO A 104 -14.60 -1.28 -1.14
CA PRO A 104 -15.13 -2.46 -0.46
C PRO A 104 -15.22 -3.67 -1.39
N THR A 105 -14.86 -4.83 -0.87
CA THR A 105 -15.02 -6.11 -1.57
C THR A 105 -15.60 -7.14 -0.61
N ILE A 106 -15.91 -8.32 -1.11
CA ILE A 106 -16.46 -9.39 -0.28
C ILE A 106 -15.46 -9.91 0.77
N HIS A 107 -14.17 -9.68 0.55
CA HIS A 107 -13.13 -10.14 1.48
C HIS A 107 -12.50 -9.00 2.29
N GLY A 108 -13.05 -7.80 2.21
CA GLY A 108 -12.52 -6.63 2.89
C GLY A 108 -12.29 -5.48 1.94
N GLU A 109 -11.52 -4.49 2.36
CA GLU A 109 -11.28 -3.32 1.54
C GLU A 109 -10.03 -3.51 0.67
N LYS A 110 -10.22 -3.37 -0.63
CA LYS A 110 -9.09 -3.34 -1.56
C LYS A 110 -8.48 -1.94 -1.50
N ILE A 111 -7.16 -1.88 -1.36
CA ILE A 111 -6.45 -0.60 -1.33
C ILE A 111 -5.47 -0.53 -2.48
N VAL A 112 -5.42 0.62 -3.15
CA VAL A 112 -4.43 0.90 -4.18
C VAL A 112 -3.69 2.17 -3.81
N ILE A 113 -2.37 2.10 -3.79
CA ILE A 113 -1.52 3.27 -3.59
C ILE A 113 -0.86 3.60 -4.93
N ARG A 114 -1.13 4.79 -5.45
CA ARG A 114 -0.49 5.28 -6.68
C ARG A 114 0.66 6.19 -6.30
N ILE A 115 1.82 5.90 -6.82
CA ILE A 115 3.04 6.65 -6.50
C ILE A 115 3.24 7.73 -7.56
N LEU A 116 3.20 9.00 -7.12
CA LEU A 116 3.43 10.14 -8.00
C LEU A 116 4.77 10.77 -7.64
N ASP A 117 5.68 10.81 -8.61
CA ASP A 117 6.98 11.45 -8.43
C ASP A 117 6.86 12.89 -8.92
N TYR A 118 6.79 13.81 -7.96
CA TYR A 118 6.63 15.23 -8.24
C TYR A 118 7.77 15.82 -9.07
N SER A 119 8.99 15.32 -8.84
CA SER A 119 10.14 15.83 -9.56
C SER A 119 10.07 15.48 -11.04
N MET A 120 9.55 14.31 -11.40
CA MET A 120 9.36 13.93 -12.79
C MET A 120 8.24 14.73 -13.45
N SER A 121 7.17 15.03 -12.72
CA SER A 121 6.06 15.83 -13.23
C SER A 121 6.51 17.25 -13.58
N LEU A 122 7.40 17.82 -12.77
CA LEU A 122 7.91 19.17 -13.00
C LEU A 122 8.94 19.23 -14.12
N ALA A 123 9.63 18.14 -14.38
CA ALA A 123 10.65 18.05 -15.41
C ALA A 123 10.07 17.78 -16.80
N GLY A 124 8.87 17.26 -16.82
CA GLY A 124 8.20 16.88 -18.08
C GLY A 124 7.34 17.99 -18.70
#